data_89b1df708b6498465de15456e1a64192
#
_entry.id   89b1df708b6498465de15456e1a64192
#
_cell.length_a   1.000
_cell.length_b   1.000
_cell.length_c   1.000
_cell.angle_alpha   90.00
_cell.angle_beta   90.00
_cell.angle_gamma   90.00
#
_symmetry.space_group_name_H-M   'P 1'
#
loop_
_entity.id
_entity.type
_entity.pdbx_description
1 polymer ?
#
loop_
_entity_poly.entity_id
_entity_poly.type
_entity_poly.pdbx_seq_one_letter_code
_entity_poly.pdbx_strand_id
1 'polypeptide(L)'
;DDNNEAFASTTRTSVGWIVFIITIVSALFLALSSPIIKVVFERGAFTAESTGITASALFFYSFGMVGYSICEVLNKSFYAIQDGKTPMFTSIFGVVVNIGCAALFVLVFDIGIEGLALASAISSTAIAAALLIMINKRREGVITGAFMLNLLKTFICGVLAFIAAKYVFLAVDGVLGTGMVMTLVKLCVASLPACVVYFGLARILKVTEMMIG
;
A
#
# COMPACT_ATOMS: atom_id res chain seq x y z
N ASP A 1 7.94 6.02 32.77
CA ASP A 1 7.06 6.82 31.91
C ASP A 1 7.79 7.33 30.65
N ASP A 2 8.99 7.92 30.78
CA ASP A 2 9.80 8.38 29.63
C ASP A 2 10.08 7.31 28.58
N ASN A 3 10.35 6.08 28.99
CA ASN A 3 10.64 4.97 28.08
C ASN A 3 9.39 4.55 27.26
N ASN A 4 8.19 4.73 27.83
CA ASN A 4 6.95 4.39 27.14
C ASN A 4 6.61 5.43 26.07
N GLU A 5 6.79 6.71 26.37
CA GLU A 5 6.55 7.80 25.43
C GLU A 5 7.55 7.78 24.27
N ALA A 6 8.82 7.55 24.55
CA ALA A 6 9.85 7.38 23.52
C ALA A 6 9.54 6.19 22.58
N PHE A 7 9.09 5.06 23.11
CA PHE A 7 8.68 3.93 22.32
C PHE A 7 7.46 4.23 21.44
N ALA A 8 6.41 4.85 22.04
CA ALA A 8 5.19 5.18 21.32
C ALA A 8 5.45 6.20 20.21
N SER A 9 6.27 7.23 20.45
CA SER A 9 6.65 8.23 19.46
C SER A 9 7.46 7.62 18.32
N THR A 10 8.46 6.78 18.63
CA THR A 10 9.28 6.08 17.64
C THR A 10 8.45 5.16 16.77
N THR A 11 7.55 4.37 17.38
CA THR A 11 6.65 3.46 16.63
C THR A 11 5.72 4.26 15.71
N ARG A 12 5.11 5.32 16.22
CA ARG A 12 4.23 6.21 15.45
C ARG A 12 4.93 6.85 14.27
N THR A 13 6.13 7.39 14.51
CA THR A 13 6.96 8.00 13.47
C THR A 13 7.35 7.00 12.40
N SER A 14 7.77 5.79 12.80
CA SER A 14 8.14 4.72 11.87
C SER A 14 6.96 4.26 11.02
N VAL A 15 5.78 4.06 11.61
CA VAL A 15 4.55 3.73 10.86
C VAL A 15 4.17 4.88 9.93
N GLY A 16 4.26 6.12 10.39
CA GLY A 16 3.98 7.30 9.58
C GLY A 16 4.85 7.36 8.32
N TRP A 17 6.17 7.21 8.47
CA TRP A 17 7.10 7.24 7.35
C TRP A 17 6.90 6.10 6.36
N ILE A 18 6.70 4.87 6.85
CA ILE A 18 6.51 3.75 5.93
C ILE A 18 5.19 3.88 5.16
N VAL A 19 4.11 4.30 5.82
CA VAL A 19 2.83 4.56 5.16
C VAL A 19 2.98 5.67 4.13
N PHE A 20 3.68 6.75 4.47
CA PHE A 20 3.94 7.85 3.55
C PHE A 20 4.66 7.38 2.27
N ILE A 21 5.72 6.61 2.40
CA ILE A 21 6.48 6.12 1.24
C ILE A 21 5.68 5.09 0.44
N ILE A 22 5.05 4.12 1.11
CA ILE A 22 4.34 3.04 0.42
C ILE A 22 3.05 3.53 -0.25
N THR A 23 2.41 4.57 0.27
CA THR A 23 1.19 5.12 -0.34
C THR A 23 1.44 5.65 -1.75
N ILE A 24 2.55 6.35 -2.01
CA ILE A 24 2.87 6.80 -3.38
C ILE A 24 3.19 5.61 -4.29
N VAL A 25 3.93 4.62 -3.81
CA VAL A 25 4.24 3.40 -4.59
C VAL A 25 2.95 2.65 -4.92
N SER A 26 2.07 2.46 -3.93
CA SER A 26 0.76 1.83 -4.12
C SER A 26 -0.11 2.59 -5.12
N ALA A 27 -0.15 3.93 -5.03
CA ALA A 27 -0.90 4.77 -5.97
C ALA A 27 -0.40 4.62 -7.42
N LEU A 28 0.92 4.56 -7.61
CA LEU A 28 1.52 4.34 -8.93
C LEU A 28 1.21 2.93 -9.46
N PHE A 29 1.29 1.90 -8.63
CA PHE A 29 0.96 0.54 -9.04
C PHE A 29 -0.53 0.39 -9.36
N LEU A 30 -1.42 1.02 -8.59
CA LEU A 30 -2.85 1.06 -8.90
C LEU A 30 -3.13 1.76 -10.24
N ALA A 31 -2.48 2.91 -10.48
CA ALA A 31 -2.71 3.68 -11.71
C ALA A 31 -2.14 3.02 -12.97
N LEU A 32 -0.98 2.38 -12.84
CA LEU A 32 -0.11 1.97 -13.94
C LEU A 32 0.15 0.46 -13.99
N SER A 33 -0.69 -0.37 -13.31
CA SER A 33 -0.51 -1.83 -13.23
C SER A 33 -0.34 -2.48 -14.62
N SER A 34 -1.23 -2.18 -15.57
CA SER A 34 -1.20 -2.76 -16.91
C SER A 34 0.06 -2.38 -17.69
N PRO A 35 0.43 -1.10 -17.85
CA PRO A 35 1.66 -0.74 -18.56
C PRO A 35 2.93 -1.22 -17.84
N ILE A 36 2.93 -1.33 -16.51
CA ILE A 36 4.07 -1.90 -15.76
C ILE A 36 4.26 -3.37 -16.12
N ILE A 37 3.20 -4.18 -16.03
CA ILE A 37 3.27 -5.61 -16.36
C ILE A 37 3.64 -5.81 -17.83
N LYS A 38 3.09 -4.99 -18.72
CA LYS A 38 3.41 -5.03 -20.15
C LYS A 38 4.92 -4.85 -20.38
N VAL A 39 5.52 -3.84 -19.80
CA VAL A 39 6.94 -3.54 -19.97
C VAL A 39 7.84 -4.62 -19.37
N VAL A 40 7.46 -5.14 -18.21
CA VAL A 40 8.31 -6.08 -17.46
C VAL A 40 8.23 -7.50 -18.03
N PHE A 41 7.03 -7.95 -18.41
CA PHE A 41 6.79 -9.36 -18.70
C PHE A 41 6.32 -9.65 -20.12
N GLU A 42 5.67 -8.73 -20.86
CA GLU A 42 5.08 -9.01 -22.18
C GLU A 42 6.16 -9.23 -23.25
N ARG A 43 6.73 -10.44 -23.26
CA ARG A 43 7.70 -10.89 -24.27
C ARG A 43 7.70 -12.42 -24.37
N GLY A 44 8.06 -12.91 -25.55
CA GLY A 44 8.13 -14.35 -25.82
C GLY A 44 6.78 -15.04 -25.67
N ALA A 45 6.69 -15.99 -24.77
CA ALA A 45 5.46 -16.76 -24.50
C ALA A 45 4.43 -16.00 -23.64
N PHE A 46 4.77 -14.83 -23.05
CA PHE A 46 3.86 -14.06 -22.21
C PHE A 46 3.00 -13.15 -23.08
N THR A 47 1.74 -13.54 -23.24
CA THR A 47 0.78 -12.89 -24.15
C THR A 47 0.11 -11.67 -23.53
N ALA A 48 -0.61 -10.89 -24.35
CA ALA A 48 -1.44 -9.76 -23.86
C ALA A 48 -2.55 -10.22 -22.90
N GLU A 49 -3.07 -11.45 -23.05
CA GLU A 49 -4.04 -12.02 -22.11
C GLU A 49 -3.39 -12.27 -20.74
N SER A 50 -2.20 -12.86 -20.73
CA SER A 50 -1.41 -13.05 -19.51
C SER A 50 -1.08 -11.70 -18.84
N THR A 51 -0.79 -10.67 -19.64
CA THR A 51 -0.58 -9.29 -19.17
C THR A 51 -1.83 -8.76 -18.44
N GLY A 52 -3.02 -8.96 -19.01
CA GLY A 52 -4.28 -8.52 -18.41
C GLY A 52 -4.52 -9.17 -17.05
N ILE A 53 -4.43 -10.49 -16.95
CA ILE A 53 -4.63 -11.25 -15.71
C ILE A 53 -3.62 -10.81 -14.62
N THR A 54 -2.35 -10.69 -14.99
CA THR A 54 -1.29 -10.31 -14.05
C THR A 54 -1.42 -8.85 -13.60
N ALA A 55 -1.83 -7.96 -14.50
CA ALA A 55 -2.07 -6.56 -14.18
C ALA A 55 -3.25 -6.37 -13.23
N SER A 56 -4.34 -7.14 -13.40
CA SER A 56 -5.46 -7.16 -12.47
C SER A 56 -5.02 -7.65 -11.10
N ALA A 57 -4.24 -8.72 -11.01
CA ALA A 57 -3.69 -9.20 -9.75
C ALA A 57 -2.82 -8.13 -9.07
N LEU A 58 -1.91 -7.47 -9.81
CA LEU A 58 -1.08 -6.39 -9.28
C LEU A 58 -1.93 -5.22 -8.75
N PHE A 59 -2.99 -4.85 -9.49
CA PHE A 59 -3.92 -3.81 -9.07
C PHE A 59 -4.54 -4.13 -7.71
N PHE A 60 -5.10 -5.32 -7.53
CA PHE A 60 -5.73 -5.71 -6.27
C PHE A 60 -4.71 -5.90 -5.13
N TYR A 61 -3.53 -6.45 -5.39
CA TYR A 61 -2.45 -6.51 -4.39
C TYR A 61 -2.00 -5.14 -3.91
N SER A 62 -2.04 -4.13 -4.78
CA SER A 62 -1.61 -2.77 -4.45
C SER A 62 -2.46 -2.12 -3.35
N PHE A 63 -3.72 -2.51 -3.18
CA PHE A 63 -4.54 -2.09 -2.04
C PHE A 63 -3.99 -2.61 -0.70
N GLY A 64 -3.38 -3.79 -0.70
CA GLY A 64 -2.83 -4.42 0.51
C GLY A 64 -1.44 -3.91 0.91
N MET A 65 -0.71 -3.21 0.03
CA MET A 65 0.69 -2.83 0.26
C MET A 65 0.88 -1.99 1.53
N VAL A 66 -0.03 -1.05 1.79
CA VAL A 66 0.01 -0.22 3.01
C VAL A 66 -0.19 -1.08 4.25
N GLY A 67 -1.16 -2.01 4.23
CA GLY A 67 -1.40 -2.96 5.32
C GLY A 67 -0.17 -3.81 5.62
N TYR A 68 0.43 -4.41 4.59
CA TYR A 68 1.67 -5.19 4.73
C TYR A 68 2.79 -4.38 5.36
N SER A 69 2.98 -3.14 4.92
CA SER A 69 4.06 -2.27 5.41
C SER A 69 3.87 -1.89 6.89
N ILE A 70 2.63 -1.64 7.30
CA ILE A 70 2.29 -1.40 8.71
C ILE A 70 2.59 -2.65 9.55
N CYS A 71 2.21 -3.85 9.06
CA CYS A 71 2.49 -5.11 9.74
C CYS A 71 4.00 -5.31 9.98
N GLU A 72 4.84 -5.02 8.98
CA GLU A 72 6.30 -5.15 9.10
C GLU A 72 6.88 -4.26 10.21
N VAL A 73 6.46 -3.00 10.28
CA VAL A 73 6.92 -2.08 11.32
C VAL A 73 6.43 -2.51 12.69
N LEU A 74 5.14 -2.87 12.80
CA LEU A 74 4.55 -3.25 14.08
C LEU A 74 5.11 -4.57 14.61
N ASN A 75 5.37 -5.55 13.75
CA ASN A 75 6.02 -6.79 14.15
C ASN A 75 7.39 -6.50 14.81
N LYS A 76 8.18 -5.60 14.21
CA LYS A 76 9.46 -5.17 14.80
C LYS A 76 9.26 -4.45 16.14
N SER A 77 8.21 -3.62 16.26
CA SER A 77 7.87 -2.94 17.53
C SER A 77 7.49 -3.94 18.61
N PHE A 78 6.73 -4.99 18.29
CA PHE A 78 6.41 -6.06 19.25
C PHE A 78 7.66 -6.86 19.66
N TYR A 79 8.55 -7.18 18.72
CA TYR A 79 9.82 -7.85 19.05
C TYR A 79 10.72 -7.00 19.94
N ALA A 80 10.72 -5.68 19.76
CA ALA A 80 11.48 -4.76 20.62
C ALA A 80 11.03 -4.78 22.08
N ILE A 81 9.75 -5.04 22.35
CA ILE A 81 9.21 -5.24 23.71
C ILE A 81 9.19 -6.70 24.15
N GLN A 82 9.90 -7.58 23.44
CA GLN A 82 10.00 -9.02 23.70
C GLN A 82 8.65 -9.78 23.64
N ASP A 83 7.65 -9.23 22.95
CA ASP A 83 6.36 -9.88 22.70
C ASP A 83 6.33 -10.52 21.29
N GLY A 84 6.90 -11.71 21.16
CA GLY A 84 6.82 -12.49 19.93
C GLY A 84 5.49 -13.24 19.76
N LYS A 85 4.68 -13.37 20.83
CA LYS A 85 3.42 -14.11 20.78
C LYS A 85 2.33 -13.34 20.01
N THR A 86 2.25 -12.04 20.21
CA THR A 86 1.24 -11.21 19.53
C THR A 86 1.38 -11.23 18.01
N PRO A 87 2.57 -11.01 17.40
CA PRO A 87 2.76 -11.18 15.95
C PRO A 87 2.41 -12.59 15.45
N MET A 88 2.76 -13.64 16.21
CA MET A 88 2.45 -15.02 15.85
C MET A 88 0.92 -15.23 15.75
N PHE A 89 0.16 -14.85 16.78
CA PHE A 89 -1.30 -15.02 16.77
C PHE A 89 -1.99 -14.17 15.72
N THR A 90 -1.55 -12.93 15.51
CA THR A 90 -2.11 -12.06 14.46
C THR A 90 -1.79 -12.58 13.06
N SER A 91 -0.64 -13.21 12.86
CA SER A 91 -0.31 -13.87 11.58
C SER A 91 -1.22 -15.08 11.33
N ILE A 92 -1.47 -15.92 12.34
CA ILE A 92 -2.41 -17.05 12.23
C ILE A 92 -3.83 -16.52 11.92
N PHE A 93 -4.28 -15.48 12.61
CA PHE A 93 -5.55 -14.81 12.32
C PHE A 93 -5.61 -14.33 10.86
N GLY A 94 -4.54 -13.69 10.39
CA GLY A 94 -4.42 -13.24 9.01
C GLY A 94 -4.53 -14.36 7.98
N VAL A 95 -3.91 -15.51 8.24
CA VAL A 95 -4.03 -16.70 7.37
C VAL A 95 -5.48 -17.19 7.32
N VAL A 96 -6.17 -17.26 8.46
CA VAL A 96 -7.58 -17.66 8.51
C VAL A 96 -8.46 -16.68 7.73
N VAL A 97 -8.27 -15.38 7.92
CA VAL A 97 -8.99 -14.34 7.16
C VAL A 97 -8.70 -14.45 5.67
N ASN A 98 -7.43 -14.65 5.29
CA ASN A 98 -7.03 -14.78 3.89
C ASN A 98 -7.71 -15.99 3.24
N ILE A 99 -7.63 -17.17 3.85
CA ILE A 99 -8.26 -18.39 3.34
C ILE A 99 -9.78 -18.22 3.24
N GLY A 100 -10.42 -17.64 4.26
CA GLY A 100 -11.87 -17.42 4.27
C GLY A 100 -12.31 -16.46 3.16
N CYS A 101 -11.61 -15.33 3.00
CA CYS A 101 -11.89 -14.39 1.92
C CYS A 101 -11.60 -14.98 0.54
N ALA A 102 -10.47 -15.70 0.38
CA ALA A 102 -10.10 -16.34 -0.87
C ALA A 102 -11.15 -17.38 -1.29
N ALA A 103 -11.58 -18.23 -0.35
CA ALA A 103 -12.66 -19.20 -0.62
C ALA A 103 -13.98 -18.51 -1.01
N LEU A 104 -14.34 -17.43 -0.32
CA LEU A 104 -15.54 -16.66 -0.63
C LEU A 104 -15.47 -16.05 -2.04
N PHE A 105 -14.34 -15.39 -2.39
CA PHE A 105 -14.22 -14.73 -3.68
C PHE A 105 -14.09 -15.71 -4.84
N VAL A 106 -13.36 -16.80 -4.68
CA VAL A 106 -13.16 -17.78 -5.75
C VAL A 106 -14.32 -18.74 -5.89
N LEU A 107 -14.84 -19.29 -4.78
CA LEU A 107 -15.87 -20.35 -4.84
C LEU A 107 -17.31 -19.82 -4.90
N VAL A 108 -17.58 -18.64 -4.32
CA VAL A 108 -18.94 -18.08 -4.27
C VAL A 108 -19.16 -17.00 -5.32
N PHE A 109 -18.17 -16.10 -5.48
CA PHE A 109 -18.27 -14.98 -6.44
C PHE A 109 -17.64 -15.28 -7.80
N ASP A 110 -16.98 -16.43 -7.96
CA ASP A 110 -16.28 -16.84 -9.19
C ASP A 110 -15.27 -15.80 -9.70
N ILE A 111 -14.63 -15.08 -8.75
CA ILE A 111 -13.59 -14.10 -9.02
C ILE A 111 -12.26 -14.85 -9.03
N GLY A 112 -11.63 -15.00 -10.19
CA GLY A 112 -10.39 -15.76 -10.38
C GLY A 112 -9.21 -15.28 -9.53
N ILE A 113 -8.05 -15.07 -10.16
CA ILE A 113 -6.80 -14.65 -9.49
C ILE A 113 -6.95 -13.30 -8.77
N GLU A 114 -7.79 -12.42 -9.26
CA GLU A 114 -8.11 -11.12 -8.67
C GLU A 114 -8.71 -11.28 -7.26
N GLY A 115 -9.57 -12.30 -7.05
CA GLY A 115 -10.16 -12.61 -5.75
C GLY A 115 -9.11 -13.04 -4.72
N LEU A 116 -8.08 -13.79 -5.11
CA LEU A 116 -6.96 -14.16 -4.25
C LEU A 116 -6.13 -12.92 -3.85
N ALA A 117 -5.87 -12.03 -4.80
CA ALA A 117 -5.16 -10.78 -4.55
C ALA A 117 -5.94 -9.87 -3.59
N LEU A 118 -7.26 -9.74 -3.80
CA LEU A 118 -8.14 -8.96 -2.93
C LEU A 118 -8.22 -9.56 -1.52
N ALA A 119 -8.32 -10.89 -1.39
CA ALA A 119 -8.29 -11.59 -0.11
C ALA A 119 -7.02 -11.27 0.68
N SER A 120 -5.87 -11.26 0.00
CA SER A 120 -4.58 -10.91 0.61
C SER A 120 -4.53 -9.45 1.05
N ALA A 121 -5.10 -8.52 0.28
CA ALA A 121 -5.19 -7.11 0.63
C ALA A 121 -6.07 -6.88 1.88
N ILE A 122 -7.21 -7.57 1.95
CA ILE A 122 -8.11 -7.52 3.12
C ILE A 122 -7.43 -8.11 4.35
N SER A 123 -6.81 -9.27 4.21
CA SER A 123 -6.11 -9.94 5.30
C SER A 123 -4.98 -9.07 5.88
N SER A 124 -4.11 -8.51 5.03
CA SER A 124 -3.03 -7.64 5.48
C SER A 124 -3.53 -6.39 6.20
N THR A 125 -4.61 -5.78 5.72
CA THR A 125 -5.24 -4.63 6.37
C THR A 125 -5.86 -5.01 7.71
N ALA A 126 -6.50 -6.19 7.81
CA ALA A 126 -7.05 -6.70 9.07
C ALA A 126 -5.94 -6.98 10.10
N ILE A 127 -4.83 -7.60 9.69
CA ILE A 127 -3.66 -7.81 10.56
C ILE A 127 -3.09 -6.47 11.04
N ALA A 128 -2.90 -5.51 10.13
CA ALA A 128 -2.39 -4.18 10.47
C ALA A 128 -3.27 -3.48 11.51
N ALA A 129 -4.59 -3.51 11.32
CA ALA A 129 -5.54 -2.95 12.27
C ALA A 129 -5.47 -3.66 13.63
N ALA A 130 -5.41 -4.99 13.65
CA ALA A 130 -5.29 -5.78 14.87
C ALA A 130 -3.99 -5.45 15.63
N LEU A 131 -2.85 -5.41 14.92
CA LEU A 131 -1.55 -5.06 15.52
C LEU A 131 -1.54 -3.63 16.06
N LEU A 132 -2.11 -2.64 15.35
CA LEU A 132 -2.24 -1.27 15.83
C LEU A 132 -3.05 -1.18 17.11
N ILE A 133 -4.19 -1.86 17.17
CA ILE A 133 -5.03 -1.88 18.38
C ILE A 133 -4.28 -2.56 19.54
N MET A 134 -3.60 -3.67 19.26
CA MET A 134 -2.88 -4.42 20.29
C MET A 134 -1.66 -3.65 20.83
N ILE A 135 -0.88 -3.00 19.96
CA ILE A 135 0.28 -2.21 20.41
C ILE A 135 -0.18 -1.01 21.25
N ASN A 136 -1.28 -0.34 20.87
CA ASN A 136 -1.83 0.76 21.63
C ASN A 136 -2.38 0.34 23.00
N LYS A 137 -2.90 -0.90 23.14
CA LYS A 137 -3.30 -1.48 24.43
C LYS A 137 -2.10 -1.83 25.31
N ARG A 138 -0.97 -2.21 24.72
CA ARG A 138 0.27 -2.54 25.45
C ARG A 138 1.07 -1.31 25.88
N ARG A 139 1.05 -0.30 25.03
CA ARG A 139 1.79 0.95 25.14
C ARG A 139 0.88 2.08 24.70
N GLU A 140 0.28 2.76 25.65
CA GLU A 140 -0.63 3.88 25.38
C GLU A 140 0.09 5.02 24.63
N GLY A 141 -0.64 5.71 23.75
CA GLY A 141 -0.14 6.85 23.02
C GLY A 141 0.39 6.56 21.61
N VAL A 142 0.37 5.30 21.13
CA VAL A 142 0.73 5.00 19.72
C VAL A 142 -0.35 5.53 18.78
N ILE A 143 -1.63 5.29 19.08
CA ILE A 143 -2.75 5.82 18.30
C ILE A 143 -3.22 7.13 18.93
N THR A 144 -2.86 8.24 18.30
CA THR A 144 -3.34 9.58 18.67
C THR A 144 -4.24 10.14 17.57
N GLY A 145 -5.09 11.12 17.93
CA GLY A 145 -5.92 11.81 16.92
C GLY A 145 -5.09 12.45 15.81
N ALA A 146 -3.92 13.02 16.15
CA ALA A 146 -2.99 13.58 15.18
C ALA A 146 -2.42 12.51 14.23
N PHE A 147 -2.09 11.34 14.75
CA PHE A 147 -1.61 10.20 13.94
C PHE A 147 -2.68 9.73 12.93
N MET A 148 -3.92 9.55 13.40
CA MET A 148 -5.03 9.15 12.51
C MET A 148 -5.31 10.19 11.43
N LEU A 149 -5.25 11.48 11.79
CA LEU A 149 -5.41 12.58 10.85
C LEU A 149 -4.28 12.58 9.80
N ASN A 150 -3.05 12.29 10.21
CA ASN A 150 -1.91 12.16 9.30
C ASN A 150 -2.07 11.00 8.33
N LEU A 151 -2.52 9.83 8.80
CA LEU A 151 -2.82 8.69 7.92
C LEU A 151 -3.89 9.05 6.89
N LEU A 152 -4.95 9.73 7.32
CA LEU A 152 -6.02 10.19 6.43
C LEU A 152 -5.51 11.18 5.37
N LYS A 153 -4.71 12.18 5.77
CA LYS A 153 -4.08 13.14 4.84
C LYS A 153 -3.18 12.42 3.83
N THR A 154 -2.36 11.48 4.29
CA THR A 154 -1.48 10.67 3.43
C THR A 154 -2.29 9.89 2.41
N PHE A 155 -3.39 9.27 2.84
CA PHE A 155 -4.29 8.55 1.95
C PHE A 155 -4.93 9.46 0.89
N ILE A 156 -5.39 10.66 1.27
CA ILE A 156 -5.92 11.67 0.33
C ILE A 156 -4.84 12.06 -0.71
N CYS A 157 -3.61 12.31 -0.26
CA CYS A 157 -2.50 12.58 -1.18
C CYS A 157 -2.27 11.41 -2.16
N GLY A 158 -2.37 10.17 -1.69
CA GLY A 158 -2.26 8.96 -2.52
C GLY A 158 -3.36 8.87 -3.58
N VAL A 159 -4.61 9.13 -3.21
CA VAL A 159 -5.74 9.14 -4.16
C VAL A 159 -5.54 10.20 -5.24
N LEU A 160 -5.11 11.40 -4.88
CA LEU A 160 -4.85 12.47 -5.84
C LEU A 160 -3.66 12.17 -6.75
N ALA A 161 -2.61 11.54 -6.22
CA ALA A 161 -1.49 11.06 -7.01
C ALA A 161 -1.88 9.93 -7.98
N PHE A 162 -2.74 8.99 -7.56
CA PHE A 162 -3.32 7.95 -8.42
C PHE A 162 -4.09 8.58 -9.58
N ILE A 163 -4.96 9.55 -9.30
CA ILE A 163 -5.73 10.26 -10.30
C ILE A 163 -4.80 10.98 -11.29
N ALA A 164 -3.81 11.71 -10.79
CA ALA A 164 -2.83 12.40 -11.62
C ALA A 164 -2.06 11.44 -12.53
N ALA A 165 -1.53 10.34 -11.98
CA ALA A 165 -0.82 9.33 -12.77
C ALA A 165 -1.67 8.74 -13.89
N LYS A 166 -2.93 8.38 -13.57
CA LYS A 166 -3.84 7.76 -14.52
C LYS A 166 -4.23 8.70 -15.65
N TYR A 167 -4.59 9.96 -15.34
CA TYR A 167 -4.97 10.93 -16.37
C TYR A 167 -3.79 11.35 -17.25
N VAL A 168 -2.61 11.55 -16.67
CA VAL A 168 -1.41 11.87 -17.46
C VAL A 168 -1.04 10.70 -18.35
N PHE A 169 -1.11 9.47 -17.86
CA PHE A 169 -0.84 8.30 -18.67
C PHE A 169 -1.81 8.20 -19.87
N LEU A 170 -3.11 8.38 -19.65
CA LEU A 170 -4.12 8.36 -20.72
C LEU A 170 -3.90 9.45 -21.75
N ALA A 171 -3.55 10.67 -21.32
CA ALA A 171 -3.27 11.79 -22.21
C ALA A 171 -2.04 11.53 -23.08
N VAL A 172 -0.98 10.96 -22.50
CA VAL A 172 0.27 10.65 -23.20
C VAL A 172 0.12 9.41 -24.09
N ASP A 173 -0.73 8.45 -23.70
CA ASP A 173 -0.98 7.24 -24.49
C ASP A 173 -1.64 7.55 -25.84
N GLY A 174 -2.50 8.57 -25.89
CA GLY A 174 -3.12 9.05 -27.13
C GLY A 174 -2.16 9.77 -28.09
N VAL A 175 -1.01 10.26 -27.62
CA VAL A 175 -0.06 11.07 -28.40
C VAL A 175 1.18 10.28 -28.82
N LEU A 176 1.70 9.43 -27.95
CA LEU A 176 2.91 8.66 -28.20
C LEU A 176 2.57 7.29 -28.81
N GLY A 177 3.37 6.87 -29.78
CA GLY A 177 3.21 5.58 -30.48
C GLY A 177 3.24 4.35 -29.57
N THR A 178 3.02 3.18 -30.15
CA THR A 178 3.03 1.88 -29.49
C THR A 178 4.43 1.26 -29.55
N GLY A 179 4.92 0.71 -28.43
CA GLY A 179 6.21 0.01 -28.35
C GLY A 179 6.72 -0.05 -26.90
N MET A 180 7.60 -1.00 -26.61
CA MET A 180 8.12 -1.23 -25.27
C MET A 180 8.86 0.01 -24.72
N VAL A 181 9.76 0.60 -25.50
CA VAL A 181 10.50 1.80 -25.13
C VAL A 181 9.56 2.98 -24.92
N MET A 182 8.55 3.13 -25.80
CA MET A 182 7.57 4.18 -25.70
C MET A 182 6.69 4.02 -24.44
N THR A 183 6.33 2.79 -24.09
CA THR A 183 5.60 2.51 -22.84
C THR A 183 6.43 2.86 -21.61
N LEU A 184 7.74 2.60 -21.62
CA LEU A 184 8.65 3.06 -20.56
C LEU A 184 8.66 4.58 -20.43
N VAL A 185 8.75 5.31 -21.56
CA VAL A 185 8.71 6.77 -21.54
C VAL A 185 7.37 7.27 -20.98
N LYS A 186 6.25 6.68 -21.40
CA LYS A 186 4.91 6.99 -20.85
C LYS A 186 4.83 6.78 -19.34
N LEU A 187 5.40 5.67 -18.85
CA LEU A 187 5.47 5.38 -17.40
C LEU A 187 6.26 6.46 -16.65
N CYS A 188 7.44 6.84 -17.14
CA CYS A 188 8.23 7.91 -16.55
C CYS A 188 7.50 9.25 -16.57
N VAL A 189 6.89 9.61 -17.71
CA VAL A 189 6.13 10.86 -17.85
C VAL A 189 4.89 10.90 -16.95
N ALA A 190 4.23 9.77 -16.73
CA ALA A 190 3.05 9.72 -15.86
C ALA A 190 3.42 9.69 -14.36
N SER A 191 4.55 9.08 -14.00
CA SER A 191 4.98 8.97 -12.59
C SER A 191 5.51 10.29 -12.03
N LEU A 192 6.19 11.12 -12.85
CA LEU A 192 6.75 12.39 -12.40
C LEU A 192 5.69 13.37 -11.86
N PRO A 193 4.61 13.71 -12.59
CA PRO A 193 3.56 14.59 -12.08
C PRO A 193 2.86 14.00 -10.86
N ALA A 194 2.66 12.68 -10.81
CA ALA A 194 2.07 12.02 -9.65
C ALA A 194 2.94 12.22 -8.39
N CYS A 195 4.25 12.07 -8.51
CA CYS A 195 5.20 12.36 -7.43
C CYS A 195 5.15 13.85 -7.03
N VAL A 196 5.16 14.77 -7.99
CA VAL A 196 5.08 16.21 -7.72
C VAL A 196 3.80 16.56 -6.98
N VAL A 197 2.65 16.04 -7.41
CA VAL A 197 1.35 16.22 -6.74
C VAL A 197 1.39 15.65 -5.33
N TYR A 198 1.90 14.43 -5.16
CA TYR A 198 1.97 13.76 -3.87
C TYR A 198 2.81 14.53 -2.87
N PHE A 199 4.07 14.81 -3.20
CA PHE A 199 5.01 15.51 -2.31
C PHE A 199 4.61 16.98 -2.10
N GLY A 200 4.08 17.64 -3.13
CA GLY A 200 3.56 19.00 -3.02
C GLY A 200 2.40 19.10 -2.06
N LEU A 201 1.40 18.22 -2.20
CA LEU A 201 0.25 18.17 -1.29
C LEU A 201 0.65 17.76 0.14
N ALA A 202 1.55 16.79 0.28
CA ALA A 202 2.04 16.36 1.58
C ALA A 202 2.72 17.52 2.33
N ARG A 203 3.45 18.38 1.61
CA ARG A 203 4.06 19.58 2.18
C ARG A 203 3.02 20.64 2.57
N ILE A 204 2.04 20.89 1.71
CA ILE A 204 0.94 21.84 1.98
C ILE A 204 0.11 21.39 3.20
N LEU A 205 -0.20 20.11 3.30
CA LEU A 205 -0.95 19.52 4.40
C LEU A 205 -0.11 19.28 5.67
N LYS A 206 1.18 19.64 5.64
CA LYS A 206 2.16 19.47 6.73
C LYS A 206 2.24 18.04 7.26
N VAL A 207 2.06 17.05 6.39
CA VAL A 207 2.11 15.63 6.78
C VAL A 207 3.47 15.27 7.36
N THR A 208 4.57 15.74 6.75
CA THR A 208 5.92 15.46 7.20
C THR A 208 6.30 16.16 8.51
N GLU A 209 5.81 17.37 8.75
CA GLU A 209 6.08 18.11 10.00
C GLU A 209 5.45 17.41 11.22
N MET A 210 4.24 16.85 11.04
CA MET A 210 3.53 16.12 12.10
C MET A 210 4.12 14.71 12.37
N MET A 211 5.06 14.23 11.56
CA MET A 211 5.76 12.96 11.77
C MET A 211 7.04 13.14 12.58
N ILE A 212 7.57 14.35 12.65
CA ILE A 212 8.84 14.67 13.31
C ILE A 212 8.64 15.23 14.72
N GLY A 213 7.46 15.76 15.04
CA GLY A 213 7.09 16.25 16.35
C GLY A 213 6.24 15.25 17.13
#